data_bdf3339ef28c2f5179f1498cd01dece3
#
_entry.id   bdf3339ef28c2f5179f1498cd01dece3
#
_cell.length_a   1.000
_cell.length_b   1.000
_cell.length_c   1.000
_cell.angle_alpha   90.00
_cell.angle_beta   90.00
_cell.angle_gamma   90.00
#
_symmetry.space_group_name_H-M   'P 1'
#
loop_
_entity.id
_entity.type
_entity.pdbx_description
1 polymer ?
#
loop_
_entity_poly.entity_id
_entity_poly.type
_entity_poly.pdbx_seq_one_letter_code
_entity_poly.pdbx_strand_id
1 'polypeptide(L)'
;MSENQIDRNFPIGGPILEVNNISLSFGGVKAITDTSFDVLTHEIRAIIGPNGAGKSSMLNCINGIYKPQEGSVVYHGETLSKITPNIAAQKGISRTFQNLALFKRMSALDNILVGRKLHSKANFIDIAFQLPKAKREETENRQKCEEIISFLEIDEIKNTPVGKLPYGLQKRVELGRALAAEPEVLLLDEPMAGMNVEEKREMCRFI
;
A
#
# COMPACT_ATOMS: atom_id res chain seq x y z
N MET A 1 -17.00 -23.76 16.31
CA MET A 1 -16.46 -22.68 15.44
C MET A 1 -15.44 -21.94 16.29
N SER A 2 -14.19 -22.29 16.14
CA SER A 2 -13.08 -21.65 16.89
C SER A 2 -12.76 -20.33 16.19
N GLU A 3 -13.06 -19.23 16.86
CA GLU A 3 -12.48 -17.92 16.51
C GLU A 3 -10.96 -18.06 16.57
N ASN A 4 -10.32 -18.05 15.41
CA ASN A 4 -8.89 -17.82 15.31
C ASN A 4 -8.65 -16.39 15.80
N GLN A 5 -8.42 -16.23 17.11
CA GLN A 5 -7.81 -15.03 17.67
C GLN A 5 -6.40 -14.95 17.05
N ILE A 6 -6.25 -14.13 16.03
CA ILE A 6 -4.95 -13.66 15.58
C ILE A 6 -4.35 -12.96 16.79
N ASP A 7 -3.29 -13.52 17.34
CA ASP A 7 -2.58 -12.94 18.47
C ASP A 7 -1.95 -11.61 18.01
N ARG A 8 -2.64 -10.50 18.29
CA ARG A 8 -2.25 -9.14 17.89
C ARG A 8 -1.21 -8.49 18.82
N ASN A 9 -0.54 -9.28 19.62
CA ASN A 9 0.46 -8.83 20.58
C ASN A 9 1.87 -8.72 19.96
N PHE A 10 1.99 -7.98 18.85
CA PHE A 10 3.31 -7.52 18.43
C PHE A 10 3.71 -6.33 19.32
N PRO A 11 4.90 -6.35 19.94
CA PRO A 11 5.35 -5.20 20.70
C PRO A 11 5.50 -3.99 19.78
N ILE A 12 4.92 -2.86 20.17
CA ILE A 12 5.10 -1.60 19.46
C ILE A 12 6.57 -1.19 19.61
N GLY A 13 7.25 -1.00 18.48
CA GLY A 13 8.66 -0.63 18.42
C GLY A 13 8.89 0.88 18.43
N GLY A 14 10.11 1.28 18.07
CA GLY A 14 10.45 2.70 17.87
C GLY A 14 9.80 3.31 16.61
N PRO A 15 9.94 4.63 16.41
CA PRO A 15 9.37 5.32 15.26
C PRO A 15 10.00 4.80 13.95
N ILE A 16 9.14 4.36 13.03
CA ILE A 16 9.54 3.94 11.68
C ILE A 16 9.40 5.10 10.70
N LEU A 17 8.39 5.96 10.91
CA LEU A 17 8.11 7.12 10.09
C LEU A 17 7.84 8.32 11.00
N GLU A 18 8.49 9.46 10.73
CA GLU A 18 8.28 10.72 11.43
C GLU A 18 7.94 11.81 10.42
N VAL A 19 6.92 12.56 10.70
CA VAL A 19 6.49 13.74 9.96
C VAL A 19 6.74 14.94 10.84
N ASN A 20 7.62 15.86 10.41
CA ASN A 20 8.09 16.97 11.22
C ASN A 20 7.71 18.31 10.57
N ASN A 21 6.80 19.07 11.20
CA ASN A 21 6.40 20.44 10.86
C ASN A 21 6.03 20.63 9.38
N ILE A 22 5.32 19.67 8.79
CA ILE A 22 4.93 19.72 7.37
C ILE A 22 3.93 20.84 7.16
N SER A 23 4.26 21.76 6.22
CA SER A 23 3.36 22.78 5.69
C SER A 23 3.28 22.65 4.16
N LEU A 24 2.04 22.62 3.62
CA LEU A 24 1.75 22.50 2.19
C LEU A 24 0.64 23.46 1.78
N SER A 25 0.90 24.22 0.72
CA SER A 25 -0.07 25.16 0.14
C SER A 25 -0.15 25.00 -1.37
N PHE A 26 -1.35 25.22 -1.92
CA PHE A 26 -1.63 25.23 -3.36
C PHE A 26 -2.26 26.56 -3.76
N GLY A 27 -1.60 27.34 -4.62
CA GLY A 27 -2.16 28.60 -5.13
C GLY A 27 -2.67 29.56 -4.03
N GLY A 28 -1.97 29.61 -2.87
CA GLY A 28 -2.38 30.43 -1.72
C GLY A 28 -3.34 29.75 -0.74
N VAL A 29 -3.90 28.59 -1.05
CA VAL A 29 -4.73 27.81 -0.13
C VAL A 29 -3.83 26.89 0.71
N LYS A 30 -3.87 27.05 2.02
CA LYS A 30 -3.14 26.19 2.96
C LYS A 30 -3.87 24.85 3.08
N ALA A 31 -3.25 23.77 2.59
CA ALA A 31 -3.78 22.41 2.68
C ALA A 31 -3.31 21.70 3.95
N ILE A 32 -2.10 21.97 4.40
CA ILE A 32 -1.50 21.44 5.64
C ILE A 32 -0.75 22.59 6.30
N THR A 33 -0.86 22.71 7.62
CA THR A 33 -0.17 23.75 8.38
C THR A 33 0.50 23.13 9.58
N ASP A 34 1.82 23.22 9.65
CA ASP A 34 2.67 22.86 10.79
C ASP A 34 2.27 21.55 11.48
N THR A 35 2.14 20.48 10.69
CA THR A 35 1.66 19.19 11.20
C THR A 35 2.84 18.27 11.47
N SER A 36 2.87 17.71 12.68
CA SER A 36 3.87 16.74 13.12
C SER A 36 3.20 15.53 13.75
N PHE A 37 3.70 14.32 13.45
CA PHE A 37 3.35 13.06 14.10
C PHE A 37 4.39 12.01 13.75
N ASP A 38 4.39 10.93 14.51
CA ASP A 38 5.17 9.73 14.25
C ASP A 38 4.28 8.51 14.03
N VAL A 39 4.83 7.49 13.40
CA VAL A 39 4.25 6.14 13.27
C VAL A 39 5.27 5.16 13.80
N LEU A 40 4.86 4.36 14.77
CA LEU A 40 5.72 3.36 15.39
C LEU A 40 5.67 2.04 14.61
N THR A 41 6.70 1.23 14.77
CA THR A 41 6.70 -0.12 14.21
C THR A 41 5.55 -0.94 14.81
N HIS A 42 4.80 -1.64 13.97
CA HIS A 42 3.59 -2.40 14.31
C HIS A 42 2.42 -1.55 14.83
N GLU A 43 2.41 -0.25 14.53
CA GLU A 43 1.30 0.63 14.87
C GLU A 43 0.33 0.80 13.70
N ILE A 44 -0.96 0.90 14.01
CA ILE A 44 -1.98 1.42 13.09
C ILE A 44 -2.27 2.86 13.50
N ARG A 45 -1.83 3.82 12.67
CA ARG A 45 -2.06 5.25 12.87
C ARG A 45 -3.16 5.75 11.95
N ALA A 46 -4.22 6.34 12.52
CA ALA A 46 -5.31 6.93 11.77
C ALA A 46 -5.16 8.45 11.67
N ILE A 47 -5.32 8.99 10.46
CA ILE A 47 -5.43 10.44 10.20
C ILE A 47 -6.91 10.75 10.02
N ILE A 48 -7.49 11.49 10.96
CA ILE A 48 -8.93 11.80 11.01
C ILE A 48 -9.13 13.29 10.75
N GLY A 49 -10.19 13.63 10.03
CA GLY A 49 -10.58 15.02 9.77
C GLY A 49 -11.66 15.12 8.70
N PRO A 50 -12.32 16.28 8.55
CA PRO A 50 -13.34 16.50 7.53
C PRO A 50 -12.77 16.43 6.11
N ASN A 51 -13.65 16.43 5.11
CA ASN A 51 -13.23 16.52 3.71
C ASN A 51 -12.52 17.87 3.48
N GLY A 52 -11.41 17.83 2.76
CA GLY A 52 -10.57 19.02 2.55
C GLY A 52 -9.55 19.32 3.66
N ALA A 53 -9.51 18.56 4.75
CA ALA A 53 -8.56 18.77 5.86
C ALA A 53 -7.10 18.37 5.55
N GLY A 54 -6.77 18.07 4.30
CA GLY A 54 -5.39 17.76 3.90
C GLY A 54 -4.94 16.30 4.11
N LYS A 55 -5.85 15.37 4.51
CA LYS A 55 -5.49 13.96 4.75
C LYS A 55 -4.75 13.30 3.58
N SER A 56 -5.35 13.30 2.39
CA SER A 56 -4.72 12.73 1.19
C SER A 56 -3.48 13.53 0.76
N SER A 57 -3.44 14.84 1.04
CA SER A 57 -2.26 15.68 0.79
C SER A 57 -1.10 15.28 1.69
N MET A 58 -1.35 14.92 2.95
CA MET A 58 -0.34 14.39 3.86
C MET A 58 0.22 13.05 3.36
N LEU A 59 -0.65 12.12 2.97
CA LEU A 59 -0.22 10.85 2.36
C LEU A 59 0.59 11.08 1.07
N ASN A 60 0.24 12.11 0.27
CA ASN A 60 0.98 12.52 -0.91
C ASN A 60 2.38 13.09 -0.56
N CYS A 61 2.53 13.79 0.56
CA CYS A 61 3.84 14.25 1.04
C CYS A 61 4.70 13.06 1.46
N ILE A 62 4.16 12.13 2.23
CA ILE A 62 4.88 10.94 2.69
C ILE A 62 5.33 10.07 1.50
N ASN A 63 4.46 9.90 0.50
CA ASN A 63 4.75 9.09 -0.69
C ASN A 63 5.56 9.85 -1.76
N GLY A 64 5.92 11.12 -1.53
CA GLY A 64 6.75 11.90 -2.45
C GLY A 64 6.04 12.39 -3.71
N ILE A 65 4.70 12.38 -3.76
CA ILE A 65 3.91 12.99 -4.85
C ILE A 65 3.95 14.51 -4.71
N TYR A 66 3.82 15.02 -3.48
CA TYR A 66 3.95 16.44 -3.18
C TYR A 66 5.21 16.71 -2.37
N LYS A 67 5.91 17.76 -2.73
CA LYS A 67 7.01 18.28 -1.94
C LYS A 67 6.45 19.39 -1.03
N PRO A 68 6.48 19.23 0.30
CA PRO A 68 6.06 20.29 1.22
C PRO A 68 6.98 21.50 1.10
N GLN A 69 6.45 22.70 1.38
CA GLN A 69 7.24 23.93 1.43
C GLN A 69 8.10 24.00 2.69
N GLU A 70 7.59 23.44 3.80
CA GLU A 70 8.29 23.41 5.09
C GLU A 70 8.18 22.03 5.71
N GLY A 71 9.11 21.72 6.60
CA GLY A 71 9.17 20.46 7.32
C GLY A 71 9.87 19.33 6.55
N SER A 72 9.82 18.15 7.12
CA SER A 72 10.49 16.97 6.57
C SER A 72 9.76 15.68 6.94
N VAL A 73 9.99 14.64 6.12
CA VAL A 73 9.62 13.27 6.41
C VAL A 73 10.90 12.51 6.72
N VAL A 74 10.94 11.81 7.86
CA VAL A 74 12.03 10.95 8.27
C VAL A 74 11.54 9.50 8.24
N TYR A 75 12.33 8.60 7.70
CA TYR A 75 12.02 7.19 7.60
C TYR A 75 13.24 6.37 8.02
N HIS A 76 13.08 5.49 9.01
CA HIS A 76 14.20 4.79 9.68
C HIS A 76 15.33 5.74 10.12
N GLY A 77 15.00 6.93 10.64
CA GLY A 77 15.97 7.94 11.06
C GLY A 77 16.64 8.70 9.91
N GLU A 78 16.34 8.37 8.65
CA GLU A 78 16.87 9.07 7.47
C GLU A 78 15.88 10.11 6.94
N THR A 79 16.29 11.36 6.82
CA THR A 79 15.46 12.42 6.23
C THR A 79 15.29 12.22 4.73
N LEU A 80 14.06 12.10 4.28
CA LEU A 80 13.71 11.89 2.87
C LEU A 80 13.67 13.21 2.09
N SER A 81 14.83 13.80 1.80
CA SER A 81 14.93 15.14 1.17
C SER A 81 14.50 15.21 -0.30
N LYS A 82 14.60 14.09 -1.03
CA LYS A 82 14.25 13.97 -2.47
C LYS A 82 13.45 12.70 -2.71
N ILE A 83 12.35 12.54 -1.98
CA ILE A 83 11.47 11.38 -2.16
C ILE A 83 10.63 11.55 -3.43
N THR A 84 10.51 10.47 -4.19
CA THR A 84 9.55 10.28 -5.27
C THR A 84 8.75 9.01 -5.00
N PRO A 85 7.57 8.80 -5.63
CA PRO A 85 6.80 7.59 -5.41
C PRO A 85 7.58 6.29 -5.67
N ASN A 86 8.48 6.30 -6.65
CA ASN A 86 9.33 5.16 -6.94
C ASN A 86 10.36 4.89 -5.81
N ILE A 87 10.99 5.94 -5.29
CA ILE A 87 11.93 5.83 -4.17
C ILE A 87 11.20 5.40 -2.90
N ALA A 88 10.01 5.95 -2.63
CA ALA A 88 9.17 5.54 -1.50
C ALA A 88 8.86 4.04 -1.56
N ALA A 89 8.41 3.56 -2.72
CA ALA A 89 8.12 2.15 -2.93
C ALA A 89 9.36 1.25 -2.76
N GLN A 90 10.53 1.66 -3.29
CA GLN A 90 11.80 0.94 -3.10
C GLN A 90 12.27 0.89 -1.65
N LYS A 91 11.92 1.91 -0.86
CA LYS A 91 12.20 1.96 0.59
C LYS A 91 11.17 1.20 1.44
N GLY A 92 10.15 0.57 0.84
CA GLY A 92 9.14 -0.20 1.57
C GLY A 92 7.92 0.63 1.99
N ILE A 93 7.69 1.82 1.42
CA ILE A 93 6.48 2.61 1.64
C ILE A 93 5.52 2.37 0.47
N SER A 94 4.50 1.54 0.67
CA SER A 94 3.45 1.30 -0.33
C SER A 94 2.20 2.11 -0.06
N ARG A 95 1.42 2.37 -1.12
CA ARG A 95 0.16 3.09 -1.02
C ARG A 95 -0.93 2.45 -1.86
N THR A 96 -2.16 2.39 -1.31
CA THR A 96 -3.36 2.22 -2.12
C THR A 96 -3.81 3.58 -2.66
N PHE A 97 -4.42 3.59 -3.85
CA PHE A 97 -4.92 4.82 -4.45
C PHE A 97 -6.41 4.99 -4.12
N GLN A 98 -6.86 6.25 -3.97
CA GLN A 98 -8.27 6.57 -3.76
C GLN A 98 -9.16 6.04 -4.90
N ASN A 99 -8.67 6.10 -6.15
CA ASN A 99 -9.30 5.49 -7.31
C ASN A 99 -8.64 4.16 -7.62
N LEU A 100 -9.45 3.12 -7.86
CA LEU A 100 -8.97 1.78 -8.23
C LEU A 100 -8.05 1.86 -9.46
N ALA A 101 -6.74 1.78 -9.21
CA ALA A 101 -5.71 1.77 -10.26
C ALA A 101 -5.39 0.35 -10.74
N LEU A 102 -6.42 -0.50 -10.91
CA LEU A 102 -6.30 -1.88 -11.33
C LEU A 102 -6.37 -2.03 -12.86
N PHE A 103 -5.64 -2.99 -13.39
CA PHE A 103 -5.69 -3.37 -14.80
C PHE A 103 -6.94 -4.24 -15.04
N LYS A 104 -8.04 -3.64 -15.46
CA LYS A 104 -9.38 -4.26 -15.55
C LYS A 104 -9.45 -5.54 -16.39
N ARG A 105 -8.57 -5.69 -17.39
CA ARG A 105 -8.51 -6.87 -18.27
C ARG A 105 -7.64 -8.00 -17.73
N MET A 106 -6.80 -7.73 -16.75
CA MET A 106 -5.94 -8.71 -16.08
C MET A 106 -6.70 -9.41 -14.96
N SER A 107 -6.30 -10.65 -14.66
CA SER A 107 -6.85 -11.39 -13.53
C SER A 107 -6.51 -10.74 -12.17
N ALA A 108 -7.19 -11.16 -11.10
CA ALA A 108 -6.85 -10.73 -9.75
C ALA A 108 -5.40 -11.09 -9.40
N LEU A 109 -4.97 -12.32 -9.69
CA LEU A 109 -3.59 -12.78 -9.47
C LEU A 109 -2.58 -11.92 -10.24
N ASP A 110 -2.82 -11.65 -11.54
CA ASP A 110 -1.89 -10.85 -12.33
C ASP A 110 -1.78 -9.41 -11.82
N ASN A 111 -2.90 -8.82 -11.35
CA ASN A 111 -2.88 -7.50 -10.71
C ASN A 111 -2.04 -7.49 -9.43
N ILE A 112 -2.13 -8.53 -8.60
CA ILE A 112 -1.33 -8.66 -7.38
C ILE A 112 0.14 -8.89 -7.73
N LEU A 113 0.45 -9.71 -8.75
CA LEU A 113 1.81 -9.94 -9.25
C LEU A 113 2.51 -8.65 -9.72
N VAL A 114 1.76 -7.64 -10.19
CA VAL A 114 2.36 -6.32 -10.50
C VAL A 114 3.03 -5.71 -9.29
N GLY A 115 2.50 -5.91 -8.06
CA GLY A 115 3.11 -5.44 -6.82
C GLY A 115 4.50 -6.05 -6.56
N ARG A 116 4.77 -7.26 -7.07
CA ARG A 116 6.07 -7.94 -6.92
C ARG A 116 7.18 -7.37 -7.80
N LYS A 117 6.84 -6.51 -8.77
CA LYS A 117 7.85 -5.97 -9.71
C LYS A 117 9.00 -5.21 -9.04
N LEU A 118 8.77 -4.62 -7.87
CA LEU A 118 9.83 -3.95 -7.11
C LEU A 118 10.89 -4.92 -6.59
N HIS A 119 10.56 -6.19 -6.43
CA HIS A 119 11.45 -7.24 -5.93
C HIS A 119 12.10 -8.03 -7.06
N SER A 120 11.71 -7.79 -8.32
CA SER A 120 12.29 -8.50 -9.47
C SER A 120 13.73 -8.09 -9.69
N LYS A 121 14.63 -9.08 -9.64
CA LYS A 121 16.06 -8.97 -9.92
C LYS A 121 16.44 -9.56 -11.27
N ALA A 122 15.48 -10.17 -11.99
CA ALA A 122 15.71 -10.74 -13.31
C ALA A 122 15.83 -9.63 -14.34
N ASN A 123 16.91 -9.65 -15.11
CA ASN A 123 17.14 -8.74 -16.22
C ASN A 123 16.25 -9.12 -17.40
N PHE A 124 16.06 -8.17 -18.34
CA PHE A 124 15.28 -8.40 -19.57
C PHE A 124 15.76 -9.65 -20.35
N ILE A 125 17.08 -9.91 -20.36
CA ILE A 125 17.71 -11.08 -20.99
C ILE A 125 17.29 -12.37 -20.26
N ASP A 126 17.32 -12.38 -18.91
CA ASP A 126 16.92 -13.53 -18.10
C ASP A 126 15.48 -13.95 -18.38
N ILE A 127 14.59 -12.97 -18.54
CA ILE A 127 13.17 -13.16 -18.83
C ILE A 127 12.96 -13.63 -20.28
N ALA A 128 13.63 -12.98 -21.26
CA ALA A 128 13.48 -13.28 -22.68
C ALA A 128 13.94 -14.72 -23.02
N PHE A 129 15.02 -15.18 -22.37
CA PHE A 129 15.55 -16.54 -22.57
C PHE A 129 15.04 -17.56 -21.56
N GLN A 130 14.07 -17.18 -20.70
CA GLN A 130 13.50 -18.05 -19.66
C GLN A 130 14.56 -18.79 -18.84
N LEU A 131 15.60 -18.08 -18.45
CA LEU A 131 16.71 -18.66 -17.70
C LEU A 131 16.22 -19.20 -16.35
N PRO A 132 16.87 -20.24 -15.79
CA PRO A 132 16.44 -20.88 -14.55
C PRO A 132 16.22 -19.88 -13.39
N LYS A 133 17.00 -18.81 -13.35
CA LYS A 133 16.87 -17.73 -12.36
C LYS A 133 15.53 -16.99 -12.50
N ALA A 134 15.14 -16.60 -13.70
CA ALA A 134 13.88 -15.90 -13.95
C ALA A 134 12.68 -16.79 -13.62
N LYS A 135 12.72 -18.07 -14.02
CA LYS A 135 11.66 -19.05 -13.74
C LYS A 135 11.50 -19.32 -12.23
N ARG A 136 12.62 -19.41 -11.50
CA ARG A 136 12.58 -19.57 -10.04
C ARG A 136 11.97 -18.36 -9.36
N GLU A 137 12.40 -17.15 -9.73
CA GLU A 137 11.86 -15.90 -9.21
C GLU A 137 10.36 -15.75 -9.51
N GLU A 138 9.92 -16.12 -10.72
CA GLU A 138 8.50 -16.13 -11.09
C GLU A 138 7.70 -17.08 -10.20
N THR A 139 8.22 -18.28 -9.94
CA THR A 139 7.56 -19.27 -9.06
C THR A 139 7.46 -18.75 -7.64
N GLU A 140 8.53 -18.18 -7.08
CA GLU A 140 8.56 -17.59 -5.73
C GLU A 140 7.58 -16.42 -5.61
N ASN A 141 7.56 -15.51 -6.59
CA ASN A 141 6.64 -14.38 -6.62
C ASN A 141 5.19 -14.84 -6.73
N ARG A 142 4.91 -15.86 -7.53
CA ARG A 142 3.56 -16.43 -7.67
C ARG A 142 3.09 -17.05 -6.37
N GLN A 143 3.94 -17.83 -5.69
CA GLN A 143 3.62 -18.43 -4.40
C GLN A 143 3.25 -17.37 -3.36
N LYS A 144 4.05 -16.31 -3.23
CA LYS A 144 3.75 -15.18 -2.33
C LYS A 144 2.43 -14.49 -2.65
N CYS A 145 2.12 -14.32 -3.94
CA CYS A 145 0.83 -13.76 -4.34
C CYS A 145 -0.34 -14.69 -4.01
N GLU A 146 -0.18 -16.01 -4.11
CA GLU A 146 -1.20 -16.98 -3.72
C GLU A 146 -1.42 -16.97 -2.19
N GLU A 147 -0.38 -16.81 -1.39
CA GLU A 147 -0.50 -16.62 0.07
C GLU A 147 -1.32 -15.35 0.41
N ILE A 148 -1.07 -14.23 -0.30
CA ILE A 148 -1.84 -12.98 -0.13
C ILE A 148 -3.29 -13.17 -0.57
N ILE A 149 -3.54 -13.88 -1.66
CA ILE A 149 -4.89 -14.20 -2.17
C ILE A 149 -5.67 -14.99 -1.12
N SER A 150 -5.06 -16.00 -0.52
CA SER A 150 -5.68 -16.80 0.54
C SER A 150 -5.88 -15.98 1.81
N PHE A 151 -4.93 -15.12 2.20
CA PHE A 151 -5.10 -14.20 3.32
C PHE A 151 -6.30 -13.26 3.13
N LEU A 152 -6.51 -12.76 1.90
CA LEU A 152 -7.61 -11.86 1.56
C LEU A 152 -8.94 -12.59 1.25
N GLU A 153 -8.96 -13.92 1.36
CA GLU A 153 -10.14 -14.75 1.08
C GLU A 153 -10.71 -14.52 -0.34
N ILE A 154 -9.84 -14.48 -1.35
CA ILE A 154 -10.21 -14.24 -2.75
C ILE A 154 -9.72 -15.35 -3.72
N ASP A 155 -9.49 -16.57 -3.21
CA ASP A 155 -9.00 -17.72 -3.99
C ASP A 155 -9.90 -18.05 -5.16
N GLU A 156 -11.23 -18.02 -4.97
CA GLU A 156 -12.22 -18.37 -5.99
C GLU A 156 -12.16 -17.46 -7.21
N ILE A 157 -11.74 -16.20 -7.02
CA ILE A 157 -11.75 -15.19 -8.09
C ILE A 157 -10.36 -14.89 -8.64
N LYS A 158 -9.30 -15.61 -8.21
CA LYS A 158 -7.91 -15.33 -8.57
C LYS A 158 -7.64 -15.25 -10.07
N ASN A 159 -8.36 -16.06 -10.86
CA ASN A 159 -8.22 -16.10 -12.32
C ASN A 159 -9.26 -15.21 -13.05
N THR A 160 -10.14 -14.51 -12.31
CA THR A 160 -11.19 -13.67 -12.90
C THR A 160 -10.63 -12.30 -13.26
N PRO A 161 -10.92 -11.76 -14.46
CA PRO A 161 -10.57 -10.38 -14.81
C PRO A 161 -11.20 -9.40 -13.81
N VAL A 162 -10.39 -8.51 -13.25
CA VAL A 162 -10.80 -7.61 -12.16
C VAL A 162 -11.96 -6.72 -12.54
N GLY A 163 -12.06 -6.32 -13.81
CA GLY A 163 -13.18 -5.50 -14.29
C GLY A 163 -14.57 -6.17 -14.23
N LYS A 164 -14.64 -7.49 -14.00
CA LYS A 164 -15.88 -8.26 -13.82
C LYS A 164 -16.25 -8.45 -12.34
N LEU A 165 -15.38 -8.09 -11.42
CA LEU A 165 -15.59 -8.29 -9.99
C LEU A 165 -16.47 -7.19 -9.39
N PRO A 166 -17.28 -7.49 -8.35
CA PRO A 166 -17.90 -6.50 -7.49
C PRO A 166 -16.86 -5.54 -6.89
N TYR A 167 -17.30 -4.33 -6.58
CA TYR A 167 -16.41 -3.26 -6.11
C TYR A 167 -15.60 -3.65 -4.86
N GLY A 168 -16.23 -4.28 -3.87
CA GLY A 168 -15.56 -4.76 -2.65
C GLY A 168 -14.41 -5.73 -2.93
N LEU A 169 -14.61 -6.67 -3.88
CA LEU A 169 -13.56 -7.61 -4.31
C LEU A 169 -12.44 -6.90 -5.08
N GLN A 170 -12.76 -5.88 -5.89
CA GLN A 170 -11.74 -5.06 -6.54
C GLN A 170 -10.87 -4.35 -5.50
N LYS A 171 -11.47 -3.83 -4.42
CA LYS A 171 -10.74 -3.21 -3.30
C LYS A 171 -9.83 -4.21 -2.57
N ARG A 172 -10.25 -5.47 -2.40
CA ARG A 172 -9.37 -6.52 -1.84
C ARG A 172 -8.19 -6.81 -2.77
N VAL A 173 -8.40 -6.86 -4.09
CA VAL A 173 -7.30 -7.03 -5.06
C VAL A 173 -6.33 -5.84 -5.01
N GLU A 174 -6.83 -4.62 -4.84
CA GLU A 174 -6.00 -3.42 -4.68
C GLU A 174 -5.12 -3.50 -3.42
N LEU A 175 -5.71 -3.90 -2.29
CA LEU A 175 -4.97 -4.15 -1.05
C LEU A 175 -3.92 -5.27 -1.26
N GLY A 176 -4.29 -6.36 -1.90
CA GLY A 176 -3.38 -7.47 -2.22
C GLY A 176 -2.18 -7.03 -3.06
N ARG A 177 -2.39 -6.16 -4.05
CA ARG A 177 -1.30 -5.59 -4.84
C ARG A 177 -0.35 -4.73 -4.00
N ALA A 178 -0.89 -3.96 -3.04
CA ALA A 178 -0.07 -3.15 -2.15
C ALA A 178 0.72 -4.04 -1.16
N LEU A 179 0.11 -5.09 -0.63
CA LEU A 179 0.75 -6.07 0.25
C LEU A 179 1.83 -6.89 -0.49
N ALA A 180 1.63 -7.17 -1.78
CA ALA A 180 2.60 -7.91 -2.59
C ALA A 180 3.94 -7.18 -2.76
N ALA A 181 3.98 -5.87 -2.54
CA ALA A 181 5.21 -5.10 -2.45
C ALA A 181 5.97 -5.32 -1.12
N GLU A 182 5.45 -6.15 -0.19
CA GLU A 182 6.02 -6.40 1.15
C GLU A 182 6.40 -5.09 1.87
N PRO A 183 5.46 -4.14 2.01
CA PRO A 183 5.78 -2.84 2.59
C PRO A 183 6.01 -2.92 4.09
N GLU A 184 6.93 -2.10 4.61
CA GLU A 184 7.07 -1.84 6.03
C GLU A 184 6.08 -0.76 6.51
N VAL A 185 5.72 0.17 5.61
CA VAL A 185 4.67 1.18 5.86
C VAL A 185 3.65 1.12 4.73
N LEU A 186 2.39 0.87 5.08
CA LEU A 186 1.26 0.84 4.16
C LEU A 186 0.37 2.07 4.35
N LEU A 187 0.31 2.92 3.33
CA LEU A 187 -0.54 4.11 3.31
C LEU A 187 -1.89 3.78 2.68
N LEU A 188 -2.96 3.86 3.48
CA LEU A 188 -4.33 3.59 3.04
C LEU A 188 -5.10 4.90 2.92
N ASP A 189 -5.52 5.27 1.72
CA ASP A 189 -6.33 6.46 1.45
C ASP A 189 -7.79 6.06 1.23
N GLU A 190 -8.62 6.28 2.23
CA GLU A 190 -10.04 5.91 2.23
C GLU A 190 -10.29 4.46 1.73
N PRO A 191 -9.64 3.43 2.31
CA PRO A 191 -9.65 2.07 1.76
C PRO A 191 -11.05 1.45 1.68
N MET A 192 -12.01 1.97 2.45
CA MET A 192 -13.39 1.47 2.55
C MET A 192 -14.41 2.40 1.89
N ALA A 193 -13.97 3.46 1.19
CA ALA A 193 -14.89 4.36 0.49
C ALA A 193 -15.69 3.60 -0.57
N GLY A 194 -17.00 3.87 -0.64
CA GLY A 194 -17.90 3.22 -1.61
C GLY A 194 -18.34 1.80 -1.29
N MET A 195 -17.85 1.20 -0.19
CA MET A 195 -18.27 -0.12 0.28
C MET A 195 -19.54 -0.07 1.12
N ASN A 196 -20.35 -1.13 1.07
CA ASN A 196 -21.46 -1.34 1.99
C ASN A 196 -20.94 -1.74 3.40
N VAL A 197 -21.84 -1.87 4.37
CA VAL A 197 -21.49 -2.12 5.78
C VAL A 197 -20.79 -3.48 5.97
N GLU A 198 -21.24 -4.50 5.24
CA GLU A 198 -20.72 -5.86 5.32
C GLU A 198 -19.31 -5.95 4.71
N GLU A 199 -19.12 -5.39 3.51
CA GLU A 199 -17.82 -5.27 2.84
C GLU A 199 -16.80 -4.50 3.70
N LYS A 200 -17.22 -3.42 4.38
CA LYS A 200 -16.37 -2.67 5.32
C LYS A 200 -15.91 -3.54 6.49
N ARG A 201 -16.85 -4.30 7.08
CA ARG A 201 -16.54 -5.19 8.20
C ARG A 201 -15.52 -6.27 7.81
N GLU A 202 -15.69 -6.84 6.61
CA GLU A 202 -14.73 -7.80 6.07
C GLU A 202 -13.37 -7.17 5.81
N MET A 203 -13.32 -5.98 5.18
CA MET A 203 -12.07 -5.27 4.92
C MET A 203 -11.30 -4.93 6.20
N CYS A 204 -12.00 -4.58 7.30
CA CYS A 204 -11.38 -4.34 8.61
C CYS A 204 -10.62 -5.55 9.19
N ARG A 205 -10.90 -6.77 8.72
CA ARG A 205 -10.18 -7.97 9.16
C ARG A 205 -8.80 -8.10 8.54
N PHE A 206 -8.57 -7.44 7.41
CA PHE A 206 -7.34 -7.52 6.63
C PHE A 206 -6.41 -6.31 6.86
N ILE A 207 -6.91 -5.27 7.53
CA ILE A 207 -6.17 -4.07 7.94
C ILE A 207 -5.89 -4.13 9.45
#